data_e80eaef44a4268a5180ab236ed772fb4
#
_entry.id   e80eaef44a4268a5180ab236ed772fb4
#
_cell.length_a   1.000
_cell.length_b   1.000
_cell.length_c   1.000
_cell.angle_alpha   90.00
_cell.angle_beta   90.00
_cell.angle_gamma   90.00
#
_symmetry.space_group_name_H-M   'P 1'
#
loop_
_entity.id
_entity.type
_entity.pdbx_description
1 polymer ?
#
loop_
_entity_poly.entity_id
_entity_poly.type
_entity_poly.pdbx_seq_one_letter_code
_entity_poly.pdbx_strand_id
1 'polypeptide(L)'
;MFKELIWVKENSLTEQFCKSVIDKFETDPYRKPGEVDQNNPRIDKDLKVTIDATITHNISWREEDDVLYKALGKGLYEYEIYLQDISLGKWNLHPSDGYRVKDTGYMIQKYEPNGFYNWHHDWCMSEGWSRIYTYIWYMNTVKEEDGGWTEFIDGTKIQPKVGSILLFPATWTYV
;
A
#
# COMPACT_ATOMS: atom_id res chain seq x y z
N MET A 1 17.51 -0.05 -12.66
CA MET A 1 17.32 -1.46 -12.23
C MET A 1 16.17 -1.59 -11.20
N PHE A 2 16.04 -0.74 -10.16
CA PHE A 2 14.99 -0.90 -9.16
C PHE A 2 13.62 -0.39 -9.61
N LYS A 3 13.57 0.66 -10.42
CA LYS A 3 12.32 1.23 -10.95
C LYS A 3 11.45 0.20 -11.67
N GLU A 4 12.05 -0.79 -12.31
CA GLU A 4 11.34 -1.87 -13.03
C GLU A 4 10.53 -2.79 -12.10
N LEU A 5 10.83 -2.78 -10.79
CA LEU A 5 10.07 -3.56 -9.80
C LEU A 5 8.93 -2.77 -9.16
N ILE A 6 8.80 -1.47 -9.49
CA ILE A 6 7.68 -0.62 -9.07
C ILE A 6 6.60 -0.76 -10.14
N TRP A 7 5.45 -1.31 -9.75
CA TRP A 7 4.37 -1.59 -10.69
C TRP A 7 3.09 -0.89 -10.28
N VAL A 8 2.47 -0.21 -11.24
CA VAL A 8 1.21 0.49 -11.04
C VAL A 8 0.17 -0.05 -12.00
N LYS A 9 -1.00 -0.37 -11.48
CA LYS A 9 -2.16 -0.73 -12.28
C LYS A 9 -3.33 0.18 -11.98
N GLU A 10 -3.84 0.82 -13.01
CA GLU A 10 -5.07 1.62 -12.94
C GLU A 10 -6.32 0.74 -12.87
N ASN A 11 -7.39 1.29 -12.33
CA ASN A 11 -8.70 0.63 -12.26
C ASN A 11 -8.69 -0.73 -11.51
N SER A 12 -7.83 -0.87 -10.52
CA SER A 12 -7.83 -2.02 -9.60
C SER A 12 -9.07 -2.02 -8.70
N LEU A 13 -9.51 -0.81 -8.32
CA LEU A 13 -10.77 -0.57 -7.62
C LEU A 13 -11.63 0.40 -8.46
N THR A 14 -12.96 0.34 -8.30
CA THR A 14 -13.85 1.30 -8.94
C THR A 14 -13.85 2.64 -8.21
N GLU A 15 -14.04 3.74 -8.93
CA GLU A 15 -14.16 5.08 -8.32
C GLU A 15 -15.31 5.14 -7.29
N GLN A 16 -16.42 4.47 -7.57
CA GLN A 16 -17.55 4.40 -6.65
C GLN A 16 -17.18 3.73 -5.33
N PHE A 17 -16.42 2.62 -5.39
CA PHE A 17 -15.92 1.96 -4.18
C PHE A 17 -14.95 2.85 -3.41
N CYS A 18 -14.00 3.47 -4.09
CA CYS A 18 -13.06 4.40 -3.47
C CYS A 18 -13.79 5.56 -2.75
N LYS A 19 -14.80 6.13 -3.42
CA LYS A 19 -15.62 7.17 -2.81
C LYS A 19 -16.36 6.68 -1.57
N SER A 20 -16.98 5.50 -1.62
CA SER A 20 -17.70 4.94 -0.46
C SER A 20 -16.75 4.68 0.73
N VAL A 21 -15.52 4.23 0.45
CA VAL A 21 -14.47 4.05 1.47
C VAL A 21 -14.10 5.38 2.13
N ILE A 22 -13.90 6.44 1.33
CA ILE A 22 -13.61 7.78 1.86
C ILE A 22 -14.78 8.29 2.71
N ASP A 23 -16.01 8.26 2.19
CA ASP A 23 -17.20 8.75 2.90
C ASP A 23 -17.37 8.02 4.26
N LYS A 24 -17.13 6.73 4.29
CA LYS A 24 -17.18 5.92 5.52
C LYS A 24 -16.04 6.25 6.47
N PHE A 25 -14.81 6.39 5.95
CA PHE A 25 -13.66 6.80 6.75
C PHE A 25 -13.89 8.14 7.43
N GLU A 26 -14.47 9.13 6.75
CA GLU A 26 -14.70 10.46 7.32
C GLU A 26 -15.67 10.45 8.51
N THR A 27 -16.46 9.41 8.67
CA THR A 27 -17.41 9.24 9.79
C THR A 27 -16.97 8.14 10.78
N ASP A 28 -15.86 7.45 10.54
CA ASP A 28 -15.40 6.38 11.42
C ASP A 28 -14.94 6.94 12.78
N PRO A 29 -15.55 6.51 13.91
CA PRO A 29 -15.18 6.99 15.24
C PRO A 29 -13.83 6.46 15.73
N TYR A 30 -13.24 5.46 15.07
CA TYR A 30 -11.98 4.84 15.46
C TYR A 30 -10.76 5.42 14.71
N ARG A 31 -10.96 6.51 13.98
CA ARG A 31 -9.84 7.24 13.37
C ARG A 31 -8.91 7.79 14.44
N LYS A 32 -7.62 7.69 14.23
CA LYS A 32 -6.60 8.18 15.15
C LYS A 32 -5.42 8.79 14.39
N PRO A 33 -4.59 9.61 15.05
CA PRO A 33 -3.31 10.01 14.47
C PRO A 33 -2.48 8.80 14.08
N GLY A 34 -1.78 8.90 12.94
CA GLY A 34 -0.92 7.83 12.45
C GLY A 34 0.18 7.48 13.43
N GLU A 35 0.42 6.18 13.58
CA GLU A 35 1.49 5.62 14.41
C GLU A 35 2.62 5.09 13.53
N VAL A 36 3.82 5.10 14.05
CA VAL A 36 5.02 4.47 13.51
C VAL A 36 5.45 3.33 14.42
N ASP A 37 6.26 2.39 13.87
CA ASP A 37 6.79 1.23 14.56
C ASP A 37 5.73 0.22 15.04
N GLN A 38 5.50 -0.82 14.22
CA GLN A 38 4.48 -1.85 14.51
C GLN A 38 4.76 -2.64 15.80
N ASN A 39 6.02 -2.77 16.20
CA ASN A 39 6.41 -3.52 17.40
C ASN A 39 6.30 -2.68 18.68
N ASN A 40 6.39 -1.35 18.54
CA ASN A 40 6.24 -0.40 19.63
C ASN A 40 5.52 0.86 19.13
N PRO A 41 4.20 0.78 18.86
CA PRO A 41 3.44 1.85 18.25
C PRO A 41 3.55 3.17 19.03
N ARG A 42 3.94 4.23 18.34
CA ARG A 42 4.03 5.59 18.88
C ARG A 42 3.66 6.63 17.84
N ILE A 43 3.16 7.76 18.31
CA ILE A 43 2.97 8.95 17.48
C ILE A 43 4.30 9.70 17.43
N ASP A 44 4.80 9.89 16.23
CA ASP A 44 6.02 10.65 15.97
C ASP A 44 5.75 11.60 14.78
N LYS A 45 5.49 12.86 15.11
CA LYS A 45 5.09 13.88 14.13
C LYS A 45 6.24 14.34 13.23
N ASP A 46 7.48 14.03 13.57
CA ASP A 46 8.64 14.31 12.71
C ASP A 46 8.80 13.22 11.63
N LEU A 47 8.19 12.04 11.85
CA LEU A 47 8.20 10.94 10.90
C LEU A 47 6.89 10.80 10.12
N LYS A 48 5.72 10.97 10.77
CA LYS A 48 4.43 10.71 10.15
C LYS A 48 3.35 11.67 10.64
N VAL A 49 2.68 12.32 9.69
CA VAL A 49 1.52 13.18 9.95
C VAL A 49 0.35 12.73 9.08
N THR A 50 -0.45 11.82 9.63
CA THR A 50 -1.64 11.23 8.98
C THR A 50 -2.75 11.04 9.99
N ILE A 51 -3.95 10.73 9.47
CA ILE A 51 -5.08 10.19 10.23
C ILE A 51 -5.34 8.79 9.69
N ASP A 52 -5.27 7.79 10.56
CA ASP A 52 -5.34 6.38 10.18
C ASP A 52 -6.59 5.70 10.73
N ALA A 53 -7.11 4.71 9.99
CA ALA A 53 -8.12 3.76 10.45
C ALA A 53 -7.78 2.35 9.99
N THR A 54 -7.90 1.37 10.90
CA THR A 54 -7.69 -0.04 10.58
C THR A 54 -8.96 -0.64 9.98
N ILE A 55 -8.84 -1.29 8.83
CA ILE A 55 -9.93 -2.01 8.15
C ILE A 55 -9.99 -3.45 8.64
N THR A 56 -8.90 -4.19 8.53
CA THR A 56 -8.85 -5.61 8.87
C THR A 56 -9.11 -5.84 10.35
N HIS A 57 -9.90 -6.86 10.65
CA HIS A 57 -10.43 -7.20 11.97
C HIS A 57 -11.43 -6.19 12.56
N ASN A 58 -11.82 -5.17 11.81
CA ASN A 58 -12.88 -4.26 12.21
C ASN A 58 -14.21 -4.69 11.57
N ILE A 59 -15.17 -5.14 12.38
CA ILE A 59 -16.44 -5.68 11.89
C ILE A 59 -17.22 -4.68 11.02
N SER A 60 -17.08 -3.38 11.29
CA SER A 60 -17.72 -2.34 10.49
C SER A 60 -17.15 -2.21 9.09
N TRP A 61 -15.93 -2.70 8.84
CA TRP A 61 -15.22 -2.63 7.57
C TRP A 61 -15.15 -3.96 6.82
N ARG A 62 -15.90 -4.96 7.26
CA ARG A 62 -15.82 -6.33 6.71
C ARG A 62 -16.07 -6.41 5.21
N GLU A 63 -17.04 -5.64 4.70
CA GLU A 63 -17.37 -5.66 3.27
C GLU A 63 -16.25 -5.07 2.43
N GLU A 64 -15.63 -3.98 2.89
CA GLU A 64 -14.49 -3.34 2.23
C GLU A 64 -13.24 -4.24 2.33
N ASP A 65 -13.00 -4.88 3.47
CA ASP A 65 -11.92 -5.86 3.66
C ASP A 65 -12.02 -7.00 2.63
N ASP A 66 -13.22 -7.58 2.46
CA ASP A 66 -13.48 -8.63 1.46
C ASP A 66 -13.22 -8.18 0.01
N VAL A 67 -13.56 -6.93 -0.32
CA VAL A 67 -13.29 -6.36 -1.67
C VAL A 67 -11.79 -6.16 -1.87
N LEU A 68 -11.10 -5.59 -0.89
CA LEU A 68 -9.67 -5.34 -0.93
C LEU A 68 -8.88 -6.65 -1.03
N TYR A 69 -9.27 -7.66 -0.27
CA TYR A 69 -8.66 -8.99 -0.34
C TYR A 69 -8.70 -9.60 -1.75
N LYS A 70 -9.87 -9.53 -2.41
CA LYS A 70 -10.02 -10.03 -3.79
C LYS A 70 -9.23 -9.20 -4.79
N ALA A 71 -9.23 -7.87 -4.62
CA ALA A 71 -8.48 -6.96 -5.48
C ALA A 71 -6.97 -7.17 -5.33
N LEU A 72 -6.49 -7.40 -4.09
CA LEU A 72 -5.07 -7.70 -3.83
C LEU A 72 -4.66 -9.01 -4.50
N GLY A 73 -5.45 -10.08 -4.35
CA GLY A 73 -5.14 -11.37 -4.98
C GLY A 73 -4.98 -11.26 -6.50
N LYS A 74 -5.87 -10.48 -7.15
CA LYS A 74 -5.75 -10.19 -8.58
C LYS A 74 -4.52 -9.34 -8.91
N GLY A 75 -4.26 -8.29 -8.13
CA GLY A 75 -3.10 -7.41 -8.31
C GLY A 75 -1.77 -8.16 -8.16
N LEU A 76 -1.65 -9.01 -7.15
CA LEU A 76 -0.46 -9.83 -6.93
C LEU A 76 -0.24 -10.82 -8.08
N TYR A 77 -1.27 -11.50 -8.54
CA TYR A 77 -1.16 -12.41 -9.68
C TYR A 77 -0.63 -11.71 -10.95
N GLU A 78 -1.16 -10.53 -11.26
CA GLU A 78 -0.73 -9.76 -12.42
C GLU A 78 0.69 -9.18 -12.24
N TYR A 79 1.03 -8.78 -11.02
CA TYR A 79 2.38 -8.32 -10.70
C TYR A 79 3.41 -9.46 -10.84
N GLU A 80 3.07 -10.66 -10.42
CA GLU A 80 3.93 -11.83 -10.59
C GLU A 80 4.18 -12.16 -12.06
N ILE A 81 3.14 -12.08 -12.91
CA ILE A 81 3.31 -12.23 -14.37
C ILE A 81 4.25 -11.14 -14.92
N TYR A 82 4.06 -9.89 -14.50
CA TYR A 82 4.92 -8.79 -14.89
C TYR A 82 6.39 -9.04 -14.48
N LEU A 83 6.63 -9.51 -13.26
CA LEU A 83 7.98 -9.83 -12.78
C LEU A 83 8.64 -10.97 -13.59
N GLN A 84 7.87 -11.97 -14.00
CA GLN A 84 8.36 -13.04 -14.89
C GLN A 84 8.76 -12.49 -16.26
N ASP A 85 7.95 -11.61 -16.84
CA ASP A 85 8.22 -11.00 -18.14
C ASP A 85 9.50 -10.16 -18.13
N ILE A 86 9.67 -9.28 -17.14
CA ILE A 86 10.86 -8.41 -17.06
C ILE A 86 12.15 -9.20 -16.74
N SER A 87 12.04 -10.35 -16.09
CA SER A 87 13.17 -11.22 -15.79
C SER A 87 13.61 -12.09 -16.98
N LEU A 88 12.87 -12.07 -18.11
CA LEU A 88 13.06 -12.91 -19.28
C LEU A 88 13.12 -14.41 -18.93
N GLY A 89 12.39 -14.82 -17.91
CA GLY A 89 12.38 -16.21 -17.43
C GLY A 89 13.69 -16.68 -16.77
N LYS A 90 14.67 -15.78 -16.59
CA LYS A 90 15.97 -16.14 -16.02
C LYS A 90 15.96 -16.17 -14.49
N TRP A 91 15.00 -15.49 -13.88
CA TRP A 91 14.82 -15.45 -12.44
C TRP A 91 13.43 -15.97 -12.12
N ASN A 92 13.37 -16.97 -11.30
CA ASN A 92 12.12 -17.34 -10.67
C ASN A 92 11.88 -16.33 -9.52
N LEU A 93 11.35 -15.14 -9.88
CA LEU A 93 10.98 -14.11 -8.91
C LEU A 93 9.67 -14.44 -8.19
N HIS A 94 9.12 -15.62 -8.50
CA HIS A 94 7.84 -16.06 -7.97
C HIS A 94 7.98 -16.47 -6.51
N PRO A 95 7.52 -15.67 -5.55
CA PRO A 95 7.62 -16.03 -4.14
C PRO A 95 6.71 -17.19 -3.77
N SER A 96 5.82 -17.62 -4.68
CA SER A 96 4.85 -18.67 -4.43
C SER A 96 5.35 -20.08 -4.73
N ASP A 97 6.56 -20.29 -5.24
CA ASP A 97 7.13 -21.65 -5.37
C ASP A 97 7.40 -22.25 -3.98
N GLY A 98 6.32 -22.65 -3.34
CA GLY A 98 6.34 -23.31 -2.03
C GLY A 98 6.06 -22.40 -0.83
N TYR A 99 5.85 -21.10 -1.01
CA TYR A 99 5.54 -20.17 0.08
C TYR A 99 4.11 -19.65 -0.03
N ARG A 100 3.36 -19.73 1.06
CA ARG A 100 2.04 -19.09 1.15
C ARG A 100 2.27 -17.61 1.45
N VAL A 101 1.99 -16.73 0.48
CA VAL A 101 1.89 -15.30 0.70
C VAL A 101 0.58 -15.02 1.44
N LYS A 102 0.65 -14.26 2.53
CA LYS A 102 -0.50 -13.77 3.29
C LYS A 102 -0.40 -12.25 3.37
N ASP A 103 -1.54 -11.57 3.32
CA ASP A 103 -1.55 -10.16 3.66
C ASP A 103 -1.41 -9.95 5.17
N THR A 104 -1.00 -8.74 5.55
CA THR A 104 -0.92 -8.31 6.95
C THR A 104 -2.10 -7.42 7.36
N GLY A 105 -3.13 -7.38 6.51
CA GLY A 105 -4.31 -6.55 6.69
C GLY A 105 -4.20 -5.18 6.02
N TYR A 106 -5.29 -4.42 6.12
CA TYR A 106 -5.50 -3.15 5.45
C TYR A 106 -5.72 -2.04 6.47
N MET A 107 -5.18 -0.87 6.16
CA MET A 107 -5.46 0.37 6.87
C MET A 107 -5.64 1.50 5.87
N ILE A 108 -6.46 2.48 6.23
CA ILE A 108 -6.58 3.73 5.50
C ILE A 108 -5.67 4.75 6.17
N GLN A 109 -4.96 5.51 5.36
CA GLN A 109 -4.14 6.63 5.81
C GLN A 109 -4.57 7.88 5.05
N LYS A 110 -5.08 8.86 5.76
CA LYS A 110 -5.44 10.17 5.21
C LYS A 110 -4.31 11.15 5.47
N TYR A 111 -3.88 11.80 4.40
CA TYR A 111 -2.95 12.90 4.40
C TYR A 111 -3.72 14.19 4.20
N GLU A 112 -3.75 15.06 5.22
CA GLU A 112 -4.24 16.43 5.09
C GLU A 112 -3.19 17.28 4.37
N PRO A 113 -3.52 18.51 3.90
CA PRO A 113 -2.51 19.42 3.35
C PRO A 113 -1.31 19.56 4.28
N ASN A 114 -0.10 19.36 3.75
CA ASN A 114 1.18 19.24 4.48
C ASN A 114 1.32 18.00 5.36
N GLY A 115 0.42 17.03 5.29
CA GLY A 115 0.61 15.70 5.86
C GLY A 115 1.68 14.93 5.09
N PHE A 116 2.43 14.09 5.78
CA PHE A 116 3.50 13.31 5.18
C PHE A 116 3.78 12.02 5.97
N TYR A 117 4.44 11.11 5.32
CA TYR A 117 5.19 10.04 5.94
C TYR A 117 6.61 10.13 5.39
N ASN A 118 7.57 10.38 6.26
CA ASN A 118 8.95 10.60 5.89
C ASN A 118 9.60 9.30 5.38
N TRP A 119 10.79 9.39 4.83
CA TRP A 119 11.55 8.25 4.32
C TRP A 119 11.59 7.09 5.33
N HIS A 120 11.14 5.92 4.92
CA HIS A 120 11.08 4.72 5.72
C HIS A 120 11.11 3.49 4.82
N HIS A 121 11.28 2.33 5.36
CA HIS A 121 11.09 1.06 4.68
C HIS A 121 9.91 0.30 5.30
N ASP A 122 9.21 -0.44 4.47
CA ASP A 122 8.07 -1.27 4.92
C ASP A 122 8.49 -2.67 5.34
N TRP A 123 9.76 -3.02 5.14
CA TRP A 123 10.26 -4.34 5.51
C TRP A 123 10.15 -4.54 7.02
N CYS A 124 9.51 -5.64 7.39
CA CYS A 124 9.47 -6.11 8.77
C CYS A 124 9.59 -7.63 8.79
N MET A 125 10.07 -8.14 9.90
CA MET A 125 10.24 -9.56 10.17
C MET A 125 9.63 -9.90 11.52
N SER A 126 8.95 -11.03 11.58
CA SER A 126 8.47 -11.65 12.81
C SER A 126 8.77 -13.14 12.76
N GLU A 127 8.46 -13.89 13.82
CA GLU A 127 8.70 -15.33 13.85
C GLU A 127 7.97 -16.03 12.69
N GLY A 128 8.76 -16.60 11.78
CA GLY A 128 8.27 -17.42 10.65
C GLY A 128 7.75 -16.67 9.43
N TRP A 129 7.84 -15.33 9.37
CA TRP A 129 7.46 -14.56 8.19
C TRP A 129 8.22 -13.25 8.05
N SER A 130 8.30 -12.74 6.82
CA SER A 130 8.77 -11.41 6.51
C SER A 130 7.89 -10.75 5.46
N ARG A 131 7.76 -9.42 5.51
CA ARG A 131 7.07 -8.68 4.46
C ARG A 131 7.95 -8.63 3.22
N ILE A 132 7.42 -9.12 2.10
CA ILE A 132 8.15 -9.16 0.82
C ILE A 132 7.65 -8.09 -0.15
N TYR A 133 6.36 -7.76 -0.10
CA TYR A 133 5.73 -6.74 -0.94
C TYR A 133 5.01 -5.71 -0.09
N THR A 134 5.00 -4.49 -0.58
CA THR A 134 4.12 -3.40 -0.17
C THR A 134 3.11 -3.13 -1.27
N TYR A 135 1.89 -2.85 -0.89
CA TYR A 135 0.83 -2.43 -1.78
C TYR A 135 0.11 -1.20 -1.23
N ILE A 136 -0.24 -0.29 -2.13
CA ILE A 136 -0.97 0.94 -1.81
C ILE A 136 -2.08 1.10 -2.85
N TRP A 137 -3.33 1.27 -2.41
CA TRP A 137 -4.39 1.80 -3.27
C TRP A 137 -4.55 3.28 -3.03
N TYR A 138 -4.67 4.02 -4.10
CA TYR A 138 -5.02 5.44 -4.04
C TYR A 138 -6.54 5.59 -4.13
N MET A 139 -7.16 6.10 -3.06
CA MET A 139 -8.61 6.24 -2.98
C MET A 139 -9.12 7.50 -3.67
N ASN A 140 -8.24 8.46 -3.97
CA ASN A 140 -8.54 9.68 -4.72
C ASN A 140 -7.41 10.01 -5.70
N THR A 141 -7.72 10.87 -6.66
CA THR A 141 -6.71 11.46 -7.53
C THR A 141 -6.19 12.75 -6.91
N VAL A 142 -4.88 12.93 -6.91
CA VAL A 142 -4.19 14.16 -6.50
C VAL A 142 -3.51 14.72 -7.74
N LYS A 143 -3.63 16.02 -7.98
CA LYS A 143 -2.97 16.66 -9.11
C LYS A 143 -1.46 16.80 -8.84
N GLU A 144 -0.67 16.81 -9.90
CA GLU A 144 0.79 16.92 -9.79
C GLU A 144 1.20 18.21 -9.08
N GLU A 145 0.51 19.32 -9.33
CA GLU A 145 0.73 20.62 -8.70
C GLU A 145 0.47 20.64 -7.19
N ASP A 146 -0.37 19.72 -6.70
CA ASP A 146 -0.72 19.59 -5.28
C ASP A 146 0.24 18.67 -4.51
N GLY A 147 1.21 18.04 -5.20
CA GLY A 147 2.14 17.07 -4.59
C GLY A 147 1.51 15.73 -4.28
N GLY A 148 1.73 15.20 -3.08
CA GLY A 148 1.06 14.00 -2.55
C GLY A 148 1.48 12.68 -3.21
N TRP A 149 2.59 12.65 -3.93
CA TRP A 149 3.12 11.45 -4.56
C TRP A 149 3.78 10.49 -3.56
N THR A 150 3.84 9.21 -3.91
CA THR A 150 4.74 8.26 -3.29
C THR A 150 6.10 8.37 -4.00
N GLU A 151 7.15 8.71 -3.25
CA GLU A 151 8.50 8.92 -3.80
C GLU A 151 9.45 7.80 -3.36
N PHE A 152 10.29 7.35 -4.27
CA PHE A 152 11.28 6.31 -4.05
C PHE A 152 12.69 6.91 -4.06
N ILE A 153 13.65 6.22 -3.43
CA ILE A 153 15.03 6.71 -3.26
C ILE A 153 15.76 7.01 -4.57
N ASP A 154 15.34 6.40 -5.67
CA ASP A 154 15.88 6.67 -7.01
C ASP A 154 15.25 7.90 -7.69
N GLY A 155 14.37 8.63 -6.99
CA GLY A 155 13.64 9.79 -7.50
C GLY A 155 12.39 9.44 -8.29
N THR A 156 12.00 8.18 -8.39
CA THR A 156 10.73 7.78 -9.01
C THR A 156 9.57 8.29 -8.16
N LYS A 157 8.61 8.97 -8.79
CA LYS A 157 7.40 9.50 -8.16
C LYS A 157 6.17 8.87 -8.77
N ILE A 158 5.29 8.37 -7.94
CA ILE A 158 4.00 7.82 -8.34
C ILE A 158 2.90 8.74 -7.85
N GLN A 159 2.24 9.40 -8.80
CA GLN A 159 1.13 10.30 -8.52
C GLN A 159 -0.14 9.51 -8.20
N PRO A 160 -0.86 9.83 -7.12
CA PRO A 160 -2.12 9.17 -6.79
C PRO A 160 -3.16 9.34 -7.89
N LYS A 161 -3.70 8.20 -8.35
CA LYS A 161 -4.84 8.14 -9.27
C LYS A 161 -5.89 7.22 -8.68
N VAL A 162 -7.12 7.70 -8.56
CA VAL A 162 -8.22 6.97 -7.94
C VAL A 162 -8.35 5.55 -8.49
N GLY A 163 -8.46 4.57 -7.58
CA GLY A 163 -8.63 3.16 -7.90
C GLY A 163 -7.38 2.46 -8.42
N SER A 164 -6.23 3.13 -8.55
CA SER A 164 -4.99 2.45 -8.92
C SER A 164 -4.35 1.76 -7.71
N ILE A 165 -3.69 0.63 -7.99
CA ILE A 165 -2.82 -0.07 -7.05
C ILE A 165 -1.37 0.14 -7.45
N LEU A 166 -0.53 0.42 -6.46
CA LEU A 166 0.92 0.41 -6.53
C LEU A 166 1.44 -0.83 -5.80
N LEU A 167 2.31 -1.61 -6.42
CA LEU A 167 2.98 -2.77 -5.85
C LEU A 167 4.49 -2.64 -6.03
N PHE A 168 5.24 -2.95 -4.98
CA PHE A 168 6.71 -2.92 -4.99
C PHE A 168 7.29 -3.81 -3.88
N PRO A 169 8.58 -4.22 -3.97
CA PRO A 169 9.24 -4.93 -2.89
C PRO A 169 9.34 -4.10 -1.62
N ALA A 170 9.02 -4.70 -0.46
CA ALA A 170 9.04 -4.02 0.84
C ALA A 170 10.44 -3.82 1.44
N THR A 171 11.48 -4.14 0.70
CA THR A 171 12.87 -4.10 1.17
C THR A 171 13.36 -2.66 1.37
N TRP A 172 14.44 -2.50 2.12
CA TRP A 172 15.08 -1.20 2.40
C TRP A 172 15.58 -0.44 1.15
N THR A 173 15.56 -1.07 -0.02
CA THR A 173 15.88 -0.41 -1.30
C THR A 173 14.70 0.40 -1.88
N TYR A 174 13.52 0.29 -1.27
CA TYR A 174 12.28 0.99 -1.66
C TYR A 174 11.77 1.80 -0.45
N VAL A 175 12.26 3.01 -0.32
CA VAL A 175 11.90 3.96 0.74
C VAL A 175 11.38 5.25 0.16
#